data_e5dae01316902b3853ca19c6aaeb00fb
#
_entry.id   e5dae01316902b3853ca19c6aaeb00fb
#
_cell.length_a   1.000
_cell.length_b   1.000
_cell.length_c   1.000
_cell.angle_alpha   90.00
_cell.angle_beta   90.00
_cell.angle_gamma   90.00
#
_symmetry.space_group_name_H-M   'P 1'
#
loop_
_entity.id
_entity.type
_entity.pdbx_description
1 polymer ?
#
loop_
_entity_poly.entity_id
_entity_poly.type
_entity_poly.pdbx_seq_one_letter_code
_entity_poly.pdbx_strand_id
1 'polypeptide(L)'
;MMRCTVCHKPYVGPKNHYVCTYCGASIESPVDLEKNPEHLRDVLRKGSEDGIWGYRDFFTVPEDAQPVTMGEGNTPLIHTDRLGAFYGMKNLYLKNETLNPSGTYKDRFATVATTLAKKDGIKQVAIGSAGNAAAAVAAYAAKAGMECFIMLPPGAEKERAWQNMSYGGHFIYGVGGVNDCVKMAEDGEAIFGWKNMCTTMMNYPLACDGYKTIAYETARSMKFEAPDYVVCPVGGGIVVSKVYKGYEEMYALGMIDHLPKMIAVQAAGCAPLVKAFDEGKTATEKWENGDTIAFAIFDPVTFEGVTALDTVRRSGGRAIAIPDDKILEAMRACAKMEAVIPEPASAATIAAAVKLHEDGVIGENDRVVCVLTGSGLRDLKLFNDENADIPSVQPGDMDSLKKAVNHYQK
;
A
#
# COMPACT_ATOMS: atom_id res chain seq x y z
N MET A 1 -0.09 24.42 8.92
CA MET A 1 -0.03 25.00 7.53
C MET A 1 0.53 23.92 6.60
N MET A 2 -0.12 23.69 5.46
CA MET A 2 0.36 22.72 4.46
C MET A 2 1.67 23.20 3.81
N ARG A 3 2.57 22.28 3.49
CA ARG A 3 3.88 22.55 2.88
C ARG A 3 4.31 21.44 1.93
N CYS A 4 5.28 21.73 1.10
CA CYS A 4 5.90 20.74 0.22
C CYS A 4 6.71 19.70 1.02
N THR A 5 6.60 18.43 0.66
CA THR A 5 7.34 17.32 1.29
C THR A 5 8.85 17.37 1.05
N VAL A 6 9.31 18.00 -0.03
CA VAL A 6 10.72 18.02 -0.46
C VAL A 6 11.39 19.39 -0.19
N CYS A 7 10.83 20.47 -0.75
CA CYS A 7 11.45 21.80 -0.58
C CYS A 7 10.95 22.58 0.63
N HIS A 8 10.00 22.04 1.38
CA HIS A 8 9.38 22.56 2.61
C HIS A 8 8.73 23.95 2.48
N LYS A 9 8.61 24.49 1.27
CA LYS A 9 7.93 25.77 1.05
C LYS A 9 6.45 25.65 1.38
N PRO A 10 5.83 26.70 1.99
CA PRO A 10 4.40 26.73 2.23
C PRO A 10 3.63 26.51 0.93
N TYR A 11 2.53 25.76 1.05
CA TYR A 11 1.67 25.53 -0.10
C TYR A 11 0.74 26.73 -0.32
N VAL A 12 0.79 27.26 -1.55
CA VAL A 12 -0.11 28.28 -2.05
C VAL A 12 -0.62 27.79 -3.40
N GLY A 13 -1.80 27.18 -3.40
CA GLY A 13 -2.37 26.59 -4.61
C GLY A 13 -3.84 26.21 -4.42
N PRO A 14 -4.47 25.61 -5.47
CA PRO A 14 -5.86 25.21 -5.43
C PRO A 14 -6.08 24.06 -4.44
N LYS A 15 -7.26 24.04 -3.79
CA LYS A 15 -7.61 23.05 -2.74
C LYS A 15 -8.00 21.66 -3.29
N ASN A 16 -7.91 21.46 -4.57
CA ASN A 16 -8.26 20.20 -5.24
C ASN A 16 -7.09 19.60 -6.06
N HIS A 17 -5.91 20.24 -6.06
CA HIS A 17 -4.74 19.76 -6.77
C HIS A 17 -3.46 20.15 -6.03
N TYR A 18 -3.01 19.27 -5.12
CA TYR A 18 -1.96 19.53 -4.14
C TYR A 18 -0.56 19.13 -4.65
N VAL A 19 -0.03 19.91 -5.58
CA VAL A 19 1.33 19.74 -6.14
C VAL A 19 2.15 21.00 -5.90
N CYS A 20 3.38 20.85 -5.51
CA CYS A 20 4.30 21.97 -5.29
C CYS A 20 4.66 22.65 -6.61
N THR A 21 4.36 23.93 -6.72
CA THR A 21 4.66 24.73 -7.93
C THR A 21 6.16 24.99 -8.15
N TYR A 22 7.01 24.73 -7.15
CA TYR A 22 8.46 24.96 -7.22
C TYR A 22 9.24 23.73 -7.66
N CYS A 23 8.85 22.52 -7.19
CA CYS A 23 9.64 21.31 -7.45
C CYS A 23 8.79 20.10 -7.90
N GLY A 24 7.46 20.24 -8.04
CA GLY A 24 6.59 19.18 -8.48
C GLY A 24 6.31 18.09 -7.44
N ALA A 25 6.84 18.21 -6.21
CA ALA A 25 6.59 17.23 -5.16
C ALA A 25 5.19 17.37 -4.54
N SER A 26 4.79 16.36 -3.81
CA SER A 26 3.51 16.30 -3.09
C SER A 26 3.46 17.28 -1.91
N ILE A 27 2.26 17.55 -1.44
CA ILE A 27 2.01 18.45 -0.30
C ILE A 27 1.60 17.64 0.93
N GLU A 28 2.08 18.03 2.10
CA GLU A 28 1.72 17.45 3.40
C GLU A 28 1.15 18.50 4.35
N SER A 29 0.42 18.04 5.37
CA SER A 29 0.08 18.82 6.58
C SER A 29 0.89 18.23 7.74
N PRO A 30 2.03 18.84 8.12
CA PRO A 30 2.87 18.27 9.16
C PRO A 30 2.20 18.36 10.53
N VAL A 31 2.41 17.33 11.33
CA VAL A 31 2.05 17.33 12.77
C VAL A 31 3.03 18.20 13.52
N ASP A 32 2.53 18.97 14.48
CA ASP A 32 3.36 19.74 15.41
C ASP A 32 3.85 18.83 16.54
N LEU A 33 5.04 18.24 16.35
CA LEU A 33 5.63 17.30 17.31
C LEU A 33 6.15 17.98 18.59
N GLU A 34 6.31 19.30 18.58
CA GLU A 34 6.84 20.08 19.72
C GLU A 34 5.72 20.49 20.69
N LYS A 35 4.48 20.54 20.21
CA LYS A 35 3.33 21.05 21.01
C LYS A 35 3.06 20.20 22.26
N ASN A 36 3.17 18.88 22.17
CA ASN A 36 2.97 17.97 23.31
C ASN A 36 3.71 16.63 23.09
N PRO A 37 5.05 16.61 23.11
CA PRO A 37 5.84 15.46 22.71
C PRO A 37 5.63 14.23 23.61
N GLU A 38 5.43 14.41 24.92
CA GLU A 38 5.20 13.28 25.84
C GLU A 38 3.86 12.60 25.56
N HIS A 39 2.80 13.37 25.32
CA HIS A 39 1.51 12.81 24.93
C HIS A 39 1.62 12.00 23.61
N LEU A 40 2.31 12.55 22.61
CA LEU A 40 2.52 11.85 21.33
C LEU A 40 3.33 10.55 21.50
N ARG A 41 4.36 10.55 22.38
CA ARG A 41 5.09 9.32 22.74
C ARG A 41 4.17 8.29 23.40
N ASP A 42 3.29 8.74 24.31
CA ASP A 42 2.35 7.85 24.98
C ASP A 42 1.31 7.26 24.02
N VAL A 43 0.82 8.04 23.06
CA VAL A 43 -0.04 7.54 21.98
C VAL A 43 0.66 6.42 21.19
N LEU A 44 1.92 6.62 20.81
CA LEU A 44 2.70 5.60 20.09
C LEU A 44 2.93 4.33 20.92
N ARG A 45 3.26 4.47 22.23
CA ARG A 45 3.48 3.33 23.14
C ARG A 45 2.23 2.50 23.37
N LYS A 46 1.11 3.16 23.64
CA LYS A 46 -0.15 2.49 23.93
C LYS A 46 -0.69 1.76 22.71
N GLY A 47 -0.53 2.35 21.52
CA GLY A 47 -1.29 1.93 20.36
C GLY A 47 -2.79 2.06 20.63
N SER A 48 -3.62 1.33 19.91
CA SER A 48 -5.06 1.41 20.08
C SER A 48 -5.77 0.14 19.70
N GLU A 49 -6.84 -0.21 20.43
CA GLU A 49 -7.81 -1.21 19.99
C GLU A 49 -8.68 -0.68 18.85
N ASP A 50 -8.76 0.66 18.69
CA ASP A 50 -9.52 1.34 17.64
C ASP A 50 -8.76 1.43 16.28
N GLY A 51 -7.83 0.52 16.02
CA GLY A 51 -7.06 0.50 14.79
C GLY A 51 -6.25 1.77 14.58
N ILE A 52 -6.29 2.36 13.36
CA ILE A 52 -5.51 3.56 13.07
C ILE A 52 -5.97 4.80 13.84
N TRP A 53 -7.23 4.81 14.32
CA TRP A 53 -7.80 5.99 15.02
C TRP A 53 -7.20 6.21 16.40
N GLY A 54 -6.53 5.23 16.96
CA GLY A 54 -5.69 5.43 18.15
C GLY A 54 -4.49 6.35 17.93
N TYR A 55 -4.11 6.58 16.69
CA TYR A 55 -3.06 7.53 16.29
C TYR A 55 -3.62 8.85 15.76
N ARG A 56 -4.89 9.20 16.12
CA ARG A 56 -5.58 10.38 15.61
C ARG A 56 -4.78 11.67 15.76
N ASP A 57 -3.99 11.82 16.83
CA ASP A 57 -3.18 13.01 17.11
C ASP A 57 -2.06 13.22 16.08
N PHE A 58 -1.78 12.21 15.26
CA PHE A 58 -0.88 12.28 14.11
C PHE A 58 -1.58 12.61 12.80
N PHE A 59 -2.88 12.88 12.82
CA PHE A 59 -3.67 13.22 11.63
C PHE A 59 -4.17 14.66 11.70
N THR A 60 -4.29 15.31 10.54
CA THR A 60 -4.97 16.59 10.43
C THR A 60 -6.47 16.35 10.20
N VAL A 61 -7.17 15.92 11.25
CA VAL A 61 -8.61 15.65 11.24
C VAL A 61 -9.28 16.49 12.33
N PRO A 62 -10.41 17.20 12.03
CA PRO A 62 -11.13 18.00 13.04
C PRO A 62 -11.51 17.16 14.26
N GLU A 63 -11.38 17.72 15.47
CA GLU A 63 -11.63 17.00 16.73
C GLU A 63 -13.05 16.44 16.83
N ASP A 64 -14.03 17.13 16.26
CA ASP A 64 -15.44 16.75 16.25
C ASP A 64 -15.82 15.80 15.10
N ALA A 65 -14.88 15.45 14.20
CA ALA A 65 -15.14 14.47 13.14
C ALA A 65 -15.25 13.06 13.74
N GLN A 66 -16.38 12.41 13.49
CA GLN A 66 -16.63 11.04 13.96
C GLN A 66 -16.04 10.04 12.95
N PRO A 67 -15.13 9.14 13.37
CA PRO A 67 -14.52 8.17 12.48
C PRO A 67 -15.54 7.28 11.75
N VAL A 68 -15.36 7.13 10.44
CA VAL A 68 -15.99 6.07 9.66
C VAL A 68 -15.01 4.91 9.63
N THR A 69 -15.12 3.98 10.56
CA THR A 69 -14.18 2.88 10.75
C THR A 69 -14.84 1.51 10.63
N MET A 70 -14.09 0.53 10.20
CA MET A 70 -14.41 -0.90 10.21
C MET A 70 -13.35 -1.71 10.99
N GLY A 71 -12.48 -1.03 11.76
CA GLY A 71 -11.42 -1.64 12.55
C GLY A 71 -10.11 -1.84 11.78
N GLU A 72 -9.87 -1.05 10.73
CA GLU A 72 -8.65 -1.05 9.94
C GLU A 72 -7.42 -0.67 10.79
N GLY A 73 -6.28 -1.27 10.43
CA GLY A 73 -5.04 -1.15 11.20
C GLY A 73 -4.84 -2.30 12.19
N ASN A 74 -3.89 -2.14 13.10
CA ASN A 74 -3.42 -3.20 14.02
C ASN A 74 -3.09 -4.52 13.30
N THR A 75 -2.65 -4.43 12.05
CA THR A 75 -2.31 -5.60 11.25
C THR A 75 -1.06 -6.28 11.79
N PRO A 76 -0.98 -7.61 11.72
CA PRO A 76 0.17 -8.34 12.28
C PRO A 76 1.48 -7.99 11.61
N LEU A 77 2.54 -7.96 12.41
CA LEU A 77 3.92 -8.08 11.96
C LEU A 77 4.35 -9.53 12.20
N ILE A 78 4.53 -10.30 11.13
CA ILE A 78 4.84 -11.72 11.17
C ILE A 78 6.36 -11.89 11.02
N HIS A 79 7.02 -12.52 12.00
CA HIS A 79 8.37 -13.02 11.81
C HIS A 79 8.32 -14.30 10.97
N THR A 80 9.11 -14.40 9.91
CA THR A 80 9.04 -15.50 8.97
C THR A 80 10.06 -16.59 9.28
N ASP A 81 9.70 -17.56 10.12
CA ASP A 81 10.63 -18.62 10.50
C ASP A 81 11.03 -19.52 9.32
N ARG A 82 10.04 -19.97 8.53
CA ARG A 82 10.29 -20.90 7.42
C ARG A 82 10.77 -20.18 6.15
N LEU A 83 10.13 -19.09 5.80
CA LEU A 83 10.48 -18.31 4.59
C LEU A 83 11.83 -17.62 4.78
N GLY A 84 12.08 -17.05 5.97
CA GLY A 84 13.36 -16.44 6.31
C GLY A 84 14.50 -17.46 6.28
N ALA A 85 14.31 -18.64 6.88
CA ALA A 85 15.30 -19.72 6.83
C ALA A 85 15.57 -20.22 5.41
N PHE A 86 14.53 -20.31 4.57
CA PHE A 86 14.65 -20.72 3.18
C PHE A 86 15.53 -19.78 2.34
N TYR A 87 15.43 -18.46 2.59
CA TYR A 87 16.20 -17.44 1.88
C TYR A 87 17.49 -16.99 2.63
N GLY A 88 17.80 -17.56 3.79
CA GLY A 88 19.00 -17.19 4.58
C GLY A 88 18.88 -15.84 5.30
N MET A 89 17.69 -15.34 5.52
CA MET A 89 17.39 -14.06 6.16
C MET A 89 16.76 -14.28 7.54
N LYS A 90 17.56 -14.17 8.62
CA LYS A 90 17.10 -14.52 9.98
C LYS A 90 16.01 -13.60 10.53
N ASN A 91 15.98 -12.33 10.11
CA ASN A 91 15.09 -11.33 10.64
C ASN A 91 14.22 -10.72 9.51
N LEU A 92 13.63 -11.58 8.69
CA LEU A 92 12.65 -11.20 7.69
C LEU A 92 11.26 -11.14 8.34
N TYR A 93 10.58 -10.00 8.19
CA TYR A 93 9.23 -9.75 8.71
C TYR A 93 8.27 -9.36 7.60
N LEU A 94 7.02 -9.78 7.75
CA LEU A 94 5.91 -9.39 6.87
C LEU A 94 4.93 -8.51 7.64
N LYS A 95 4.80 -7.24 7.26
CA LYS A 95 3.71 -6.38 7.74
C LYS A 95 2.47 -6.71 6.92
N ASN A 96 1.56 -7.47 7.52
CA ASN A 96 0.47 -8.12 6.81
C ASN A 96 -0.78 -7.24 6.68
N GLU A 97 -0.78 -6.31 5.72
CA GLU A 97 -1.93 -5.43 5.42
C GLU A 97 -3.08 -6.15 4.70
N THR A 98 -2.93 -7.43 4.34
CA THR A 98 -3.99 -8.23 3.72
C THR A 98 -5.17 -8.47 4.65
N LEU A 99 -5.00 -8.25 5.95
CA LEU A 99 -6.01 -8.44 6.99
C LEU A 99 -6.83 -7.18 7.30
N ASN A 100 -6.61 -6.08 6.60
CA ASN A 100 -7.53 -4.96 6.67
C ASN A 100 -8.93 -5.36 6.12
N PRO A 101 -10.02 -4.67 6.52
CA PRO A 101 -11.41 -5.06 6.20
C PRO A 101 -11.70 -5.32 4.73
N SER A 102 -11.16 -4.52 3.80
CA SER A 102 -11.32 -4.77 2.35
C SER A 102 -10.20 -5.64 1.75
N GLY A 103 -9.28 -6.16 2.57
CA GLY A 103 -8.15 -6.97 2.14
C GLY A 103 -6.95 -6.18 1.63
N THR A 104 -6.83 -4.89 1.96
CA THR A 104 -5.74 -4.04 1.47
C THR A 104 -5.42 -2.86 2.41
N TYR A 105 -4.17 -2.40 2.38
CA TYR A 105 -3.71 -1.21 3.11
C TYR A 105 -4.46 0.08 2.75
N LYS A 106 -5.17 0.10 1.61
CA LYS A 106 -5.95 1.24 1.13
C LYS A 106 -7.06 1.65 2.10
N ASP A 107 -7.47 0.75 2.99
CA ASP A 107 -8.43 1.02 4.05
C ASP A 107 -7.97 2.15 4.99
N ARG A 108 -6.66 2.25 5.24
CA ARG A 108 -6.07 3.31 6.05
C ARG A 108 -6.27 4.71 5.46
N PHE A 109 -6.28 4.82 4.15
CA PHE A 109 -6.66 6.05 3.45
C PHE A 109 -8.18 6.23 3.47
N ALA A 110 -8.92 5.19 3.11
CA ALA A 110 -10.35 5.27 2.88
C ALA A 110 -11.13 5.70 4.14
N THR A 111 -10.74 5.21 5.32
CA THR A 111 -11.33 5.60 6.59
C THR A 111 -11.16 7.10 6.87
N VAL A 112 -9.94 7.64 6.69
CA VAL A 112 -9.66 9.07 6.92
C VAL A 112 -10.38 9.93 5.89
N ALA A 113 -10.29 9.56 4.59
CA ALA A 113 -10.95 10.28 3.50
C ALA A 113 -12.46 10.36 3.70
N THR A 114 -13.09 9.23 4.01
CA THR A 114 -14.54 9.16 4.21
C THR A 114 -14.98 9.89 5.49
N THR A 115 -14.16 9.84 6.55
CA THR A 115 -14.42 10.61 7.78
C THR A 115 -14.44 12.11 7.51
N LEU A 116 -13.45 12.63 6.78
CA LEU A 116 -13.37 14.03 6.37
C LEU A 116 -14.55 14.41 5.46
N ALA A 117 -14.84 13.61 4.45
CA ALA A 117 -15.97 13.86 3.54
C ALA A 117 -17.32 13.86 4.26
N LYS A 118 -17.51 12.93 5.23
CA LYS A 118 -18.72 12.90 6.06
C LYS A 118 -18.86 14.15 6.93
N LYS A 119 -17.76 14.61 7.53
CA LYS A 119 -17.71 15.85 8.31
C LYS A 119 -18.10 17.05 7.47
N ASP A 120 -17.67 17.10 6.19
CA ASP A 120 -17.98 18.15 5.23
C ASP A 120 -19.40 18.03 4.63
N GLY A 121 -20.19 17.03 5.06
CA GLY A 121 -21.56 16.82 4.59
C GLY A 121 -21.67 16.22 3.19
N ILE A 122 -20.57 15.71 2.62
CA ILE A 122 -20.53 15.06 1.31
C ILE A 122 -21.38 13.79 1.33
N LYS A 123 -22.16 13.59 0.25
CA LYS A 123 -23.04 12.41 0.07
C LYS A 123 -22.60 11.48 -1.04
N GLN A 124 -21.74 11.96 -1.92
CA GLN A 124 -21.28 11.23 -3.10
C GLN A 124 -19.76 11.31 -3.19
N VAL A 125 -19.13 10.19 -3.50
CA VAL A 125 -17.68 10.10 -3.70
C VAL A 125 -17.40 9.46 -5.05
N ALA A 126 -16.24 9.77 -5.64
CA ALA A 126 -15.82 9.22 -6.90
C ALA A 126 -14.36 8.78 -6.88
N ILE A 127 -14.03 7.73 -7.64
CA ILE A 127 -12.67 7.22 -7.77
C ILE A 127 -12.40 6.65 -9.16
N GLY A 128 -11.25 6.97 -9.74
CA GLY A 128 -10.72 6.34 -10.95
C GLY A 128 -9.79 5.19 -10.59
N SER A 129 -10.32 3.96 -10.48
CA SER A 129 -9.55 2.76 -10.16
C SER A 129 -10.37 1.49 -10.36
N ALA A 130 -9.73 0.41 -10.83
CA ALA A 130 -10.34 -0.91 -10.94
C ALA A 130 -9.92 -1.88 -9.80
N GLY A 131 -8.98 -1.47 -8.94
CA GLY A 131 -8.30 -2.36 -8.00
C GLY A 131 -8.57 -2.05 -6.52
N ASN A 132 -7.55 -2.26 -5.71
CA ASN A 132 -7.57 -2.13 -4.26
C ASN A 132 -8.10 -0.78 -3.74
N ALA A 133 -7.78 0.31 -4.45
CA ALA A 133 -8.24 1.64 -4.05
C ALA A 133 -9.77 1.78 -4.18
N ALA A 134 -10.35 1.28 -5.29
CA ALA A 134 -11.80 1.29 -5.48
C ALA A 134 -12.51 0.40 -4.45
N ALA A 135 -11.95 -0.78 -4.12
CA ALA A 135 -12.51 -1.68 -3.12
C ALA A 135 -12.59 -1.01 -1.73
N ALA A 136 -11.50 -0.39 -1.30
CA ALA A 136 -11.48 0.33 -0.04
C ALA A 136 -12.46 1.52 -0.03
N VAL A 137 -12.43 2.39 -1.04
CA VAL A 137 -13.32 3.56 -1.11
C VAL A 137 -14.79 3.14 -1.15
N ALA A 138 -15.15 2.13 -1.95
CA ALA A 138 -16.53 1.63 -2.01
C ALA A 138 -17.01 1.07 -0.67
N ALA A 139 -16.16 0.28 0.04
CA ALA A 139 -16.50 -0.28 1.34
C ALA A 139 -16.76 0.82 2.39
N TYR A 140 -15.88 1.82 2.48
CA TYR A 140 -16.04 2.91 3.45
C TYR A 140 -17.14 3.89 3.06
N ALA A 141 -17.40 4.13 1.77
CA ALA A 141 -18.55 4.88 1.30
C ALA A 141 -19.86 4.20 1.70
N ALA A 142 -19.98 2.87 1.49
CA ALA A 142 -21.12 2.08 1.94
C ALA A 142 -21.31 2.18 3.47
N LYS A 143 -20.23 2.03 4.25
CA LYS A 143 -20.25 2.19 5.71
C LYS A 143 -20.73 3.56 6.16
N ALA A 144 -20.41 4.62 5.40
CA ALA A 144 -20.80 6.00 5.69
C ALA A 144 -22.21 6.35 5.17
N GLY A 145 -22.84 5.50 4.36
CA GLY A 145 -24.11 5.79 3.68
C GLY A 145 -23.94 6.81 2.53
N MET A 146 -22.80 6.76 1.83
CA MET A 146 -22.48 7.59 0.66
C MET A 146 -22.61 6.77 -0.62
N GLU A 147 -23.03 7.42 -1.72
CA GLU A 147 -22.91 6.83 -3.05
C GLU A 147 -21.47 6.86 -3.54
N CYS A 148 -21.02 5.79 -4.18
CA CYS A 148 -19.66 5.68 -4.72
C CYS A 148 -19.67 5.46 -6.22
N PHE A 149 -19.09 6.37 -7.00
CA PHE A 149 -18.93 6.29 -8.43
C PHE A 149 -17.51 5.84 -8.77
N ILE A 150 -17.40 4.75 -9.56
CA ILE A 150 -16.12 4.10 -9.85
C ILE A 150 -15.89 4.16 -11.37
N MET A 151 -14.89 4.93 -11.79
CA MET A 151 -14.47 5.01 -13.17
C MET A 151 -13.45 3.92 -13.46
N LEU A 152 -13.74 3.08 -14.46
CA LEU A 152 -12.93 1.95 -14.89
C LEU A 152 -12.45 2.12 -16.33
N PRO A 153 -11.18 1.78 -16.64
CA PRO A 153 -10.77 1.67 -18.04
C PRO A 153 -11.47 0.48 -18.71
N PRO A 154 -11.72 0.54 -20.03
CA PRO A 154 -12.25 -0.59 -20.78
C PRO A 154 -11.29 -1.80 -20.66
N GLY A 155 -11.85 -2.99 -20.45
CA GLY A 155 -11.05 -4.21 -20.29
C GLY A 155 -10.60 -4.52 -18.85
N ALA A 156 -10.98 -3.70 -17.87
CA ALA A 156 -10.78 -4.04 -16.45
C ALA A 156 -11.41 -5.40 -16.12
N GLU A 157 -10.66 -6.26 -15.42
CA GLU A 157 -11.13 -7.60 -15.03
C GLU A 157 -12.39 -7.51 -14.17
N LYS A 158 -13.46 -8.22 -14.59
CA LYS A 158 -14.76 -8.21 -13.90
C LYS A 158 -14.66 -8.74 -12.47
N GLU A 159 -13.79 -9.71 -12.25
CA GLU A 159 -13.57 -10.35 -10.96
C GLU A 159 -13.09 -9.33 -9.91
N ARG A 160 -12.21 -8.42 -10.29
CA ARG A 160 -11.75 -7.33 -9.43
C ARG A 160 -12.85 -6.30 -9.15
N ALA A 161 -13.80 -6.14 -10.08
CA ALA A 161 -14.94 -5.24 -9.91
C ALA A 161 -16.02 -5.82 -8.98
N TRP A 162 -16.17 -7.15 -8.90
CA TRP A 162 -17.26 -7.79 -8.14
C TRP A 162 -17.28 -7.40 -6.66
N GLN A 163 -16.13 -7.34 -6.01
CA GLN A 163 -16.08 -6.87 -4.62
C GLN A 163 -16.64 -5.46 -4.47
N ASN A 164 -16.28 -4.56 -5.39
CA ASN A 164 -16.71 -3.16 -5.36
C ASN A 164 -18.22 -3.05 -5.64
N MET A 165 -18.74 -3.89 -6.54
CA MET A 165 -20.18 -3.98 -6.83
C MET A 165 -20.96 -4.46 -5.60
N SER A 166 -20.40 -5.41 -4.85
CA SER A 166 -21.03 -5.94 -3.62
C SER A 166 -21.18 -4.87 -2.54
N TYR A 167 -20.34 -3.82 -2.57
CA TYR A 167 -20.47 -2.65 -1.69
C TYR A 167 -21.42 -1.58 -2.24
N GLY A 168 -22.10 -1.83 -3.38
CA GLY A 168 -23.05 -0.88 -4.00
C GLY A 168 -22.38 0.20 -4.85
N GLY A 169 -21.13 0.01 -5.30
CA GLY A 169 -20.46 0.95 -6.19
C GLY A 169 -21.11 1.06 -7.56
N HIS A 170 -21.27 2.27 -8.07
CA HIS A 170 -21.78 2.59 -9.40
C HIS A 170 -20.64 2.66 -10.41
N PHE A 171 -20.66 1.79 -11.43
CA PHE A 171 -19.56 1.69 -12.39
C PHE A 171 -19.80 2.53 -13.63
N ILE A 172 -18.75 3.24 -14.05
CA ILE A 172 -18.73 4.03 -15.28
C ILE A 172 -17.48 3.63 -16.06
N TYR A 173 -17.64 3.09 -17.27
CA TYR A 173 -16.51 2.85 -18.16
C TYR A 173 -16.01 4.14 -18.77
N GLY A 174 -14.77 4.52 -18.46
CA GLY A 174 -14.06 5.64 -19.08
C GLY A 174 -13.30 5.18 -20.31
N VAL A 175 -13.42 5.90 -21.41
CA VAL A 175 -12.59 5.66 -22.59
C VAL A 175 -11.17 6.15 -22.30
N GLY A 176 -10.17 5.26 -22.41
CA GLY A 176 -8.77 5.58 -22.12
C GLY A 176 -8.16 4.67 -21.04
N GLY A 177 -7.08 5.10 -20.43
CA GLY A 177 -6.37 4.37 -19.36
C GLY A 177 -6.80 4.76 -17.95
N VAL A 178 -6.10 4.20 -16.95
CA VAL A 178 -6.37 4.51 -15.53
C VAL A 178 -6.22 6.01 -15.23
N ASN A 179 -5.24 6.68 -15.84
CA ASN A 179 -5.01 8.12 -15.63
C ASN A 179 -6.19 8.97 -16.12
N ASP A 180 -6.83 8.57 -17.24
CA ASP A 180 -8.02 9.24 -17.74
C ASP A 180 -9.20 9.05 -16.78
N CYS A 181 -9.34 7.87 -16.18
CA CYS A 181 -10.33 7.61 -15.14
C CYS A 181 -10.10 8.46 -13.87
N VAL A 182 -8.85 8.63 -13.45
CA VAL A 182 -8.48 9.54 -12.34
C VAL A 182 -8.87 10.97 -12.68
N LYS A 183 -8.57 11.42 -13.90
CA LYS A 183 -8.92 12.76 -14.38
C LYS A 183 -10.45 12.97 -14.44
N MET A 184 -11.21 11.96 -14.87
CA MET A 184 -12.69 12.02 -14.86
C MET A 184 -13.25 12.20 -13.44
N ALA A 185 -12.68 11.51 -12.44
CA ALA A 185 -13.09 11.67 -11.04
C ALA A 185 -12.80 13.09 -10.53
N GLU A 186 -11.66 13.66 -10.92
CA GLU A 186 -11.25 15.03 -10.57
C GLU A 186 -12.15 16.08 -11.26
N ASP A 187 -12.34 15.99 -12.56
CA ASP A 187 -13.15 16.95 -13.32
C ASP A 187 -14.62 16.93 -12.88
N GLY A 188 -15.13 15.76 -12.53
CA GLY A 188 -16.51 15.60 -12.07
C GLY A 188 -16.75 16.20 -10.67
N GLU A 189 -15.73 16.43 -9.85
CA GLU A 189 -15.89 17.05 -8.54
C GLU A 189 -16.56 18.42 -8.62
N ALA A 190 -16.18 19.25 -9.60
CA ALA A 190 -16.78 20.57 -9.82
C ALA A 190 -18.19 20.51 -10.43
N ILE A 191 -18.52 19.44 -11.16
CA ILE A 191 -19.80 19.32 -11.90
C ILE A 191 -20.88 18.67 -11.04
N PHE A 192 -20.53 17.58 -10.34
CA PHE A 192 -21.48 16.73 -9.63
C PHE A 192 -21.48 16.95 -8.12
N GLY A 193 -20.49 17.68 -7.59
CA GLY A 193 -20.34 17.93 -6.15
C GLY A 193 -19.89 16.71 -5.34
N TRP A 194 -19.47 15.62 -6.01
CA TRP A 194 -18.86 14.50 -5.31
C TRP A 194 -17.46 14.84 -4.79
N LYS A 195 -16.93 14.07 -3.84
CA LYS A 195 -15.54 14.17 -3.42
C LYS A 195 -14.68 13.17 -4.19
N ASN A 196 -13.62 13.65 -4.84
CA ASN A 196 -12.61 12.80 -5.45
C ASN A 196 -11.82 12.06 -4.36
N MET A 197 -11.87 10.71 -4.40
CA MET A 197 -11.22 9.80 -3.46
C MET A 197 -10.05 9.01 -4.11
N CYS A 198 -9.52 9.50 -5.23
CA CYS A 198 -8.31 8.90 -5.80
C CYS A 198 -7.18 8.94 -4.75
N THR A 199 -6.56 7.77 -4.51
CA THR A 199 -5.65 7.57 -3.37
C THR A 199 -4.26 8.14 -3.64
N THR A 200 -4.19 9.44 -3.96
CA THR A 200 -2.97 10.20 -4.21
C THR A 200 -2.87 11.40 -3.27
N MET A 201 -1.65 11.82 -2.95
CA MET A 201 -1.43 13.04 -2.16
C MET A 201 -1.82 14.29 -2.96
N MET A 202 -1.77 14.20 -4.29
CA MET A 202 -2.20 15.27 -5.18
C MET A 202 -3.70 15.60 -5.00
N ASN A 203 -4.53 14.59 -4.78
CA ASN A 203 -5.99 14.76 -4.65
C ASN A 203 -6.43 14.92 -3.19
N TYR A 204 -5.88 14.13 -2.26
CA TYR A 204 -6.33 14.14 -0.88
C TYR A 204 -5.18 13.89 0.13
N PRO A 205 -4.25 14.85 0.29
CA PRO A 205 -3.04 14.69 1.10
C PRO A 205 -3.30 14.34 2.57
N LEU A 206 -4.37 14.90 3.17
CA LEU A 206 -4.71 14.64 4.58
C LEU A 206 -5.11 13.19 4.82
N ALA A 207 -5.85 12.59 3.90
CA ALA A 207 -6.27 11.20 4.01
C ALA A 207 -5.09 10.22 3.89
N CYS A 208 -4.05 10.62 3.18
CA CYS A 208 -2.84 9.82 3.01
C CYS A 208 -2.03 9.64 4.31
N ASP A 209 -2.30 10.46 5.34
CA ASP A 209 -1.65 10.31 6.64
C ASP A 209 -2.01 9.00 7.35
N GLY A 210 -3.15 8.37 6.98
CA GLY A 210 -3.48 7.04 7.47
C GLY A 210 -2.41 5.99 7.18
N TYR A 211 -1.63 6.12 6.11
CA TYR A 211 -0.54 5.19 5.79
C TYR A 211 0.66 5.28 6.72
N LYS A 212 0.88 6.40 7.44
CA LYS A 212 1.96 6.54 8.43
C LYS A 212 1.84 5.51 9.55
N THR A 213 0.61 5.09 9.86
CA THR A 213 0.33 4.14 10.94
C THR A 213 0.91 2.75 10.71
N ILE A 214 1.24 2.38 9.47
CA ILE A 214 2.01 1.18 9.15
C ILE A 214 3.35 1.20 9.88
N ALA A 215 4.06 2.34 9.86
CA ALA A 215 5.33 2.50 10.56
C ALA A 215 5.16 2.45 12.09
N TYR A 216 4.15 3.13 12.64
CA TYR A 216 3.91 3.17 14.09
C TYR A 216 3.61 1.78 14.64
N GLU A 217 2.73 1.03 13.97
CA GLU A 217 2.36 -0.34 14.35
C GLU A 217 3.55 -1.29 14.22
N THR A 218 4.35 -1.15 13.15
CA THR A 218 5.57 -1.95 12.94
C THR A 218 6.57 -1.70 14.05
N ALA A 219 6.91 -0.44 14.34
CA ALA A 219 7.86 -0.08 15.39
C ALA A 219 7.37 -0.56 16.76
N ARG A 220 6.08 -0.39 17.08
CA ARG A 220 5.50 -0.90 18.33
C ARG A 220 5.61 -2.42 18.44
N SER A 221 5.34 -3.16 17.36
CA SER A 221 5.47 -4.62 17.35
C SER A 221 6.92 -5.07 17.55
N MET A 222 7.88 -4.26 17.10
CA MET A 222 9.32 -4.44 17.28
C MET A 222 9.86 -3.77 18.58
N LYS A 223 8.96 -3.38 19.52
CA LYS A 223 9.34 -2.71 20.79
C LYS A 223 10.16 -1.43 20.58
N PHE A 224 9.90 -0.72 19.49
CA PHE A 224 10.62 0.47 19.03
C PHE A 224 12.09 0.24 18.66
N GLU A 225 12.48 -1.00 18.39
CA GLU A 225 13.70 -1.30 17.67
C GLU A 225 13.44 -1.10 16.18
N ALA A 226 14.01 -0.04 15.58
CA ALA A 226 13.75 0.26 14.17
C ALA A 226 14.28 -0.86 13.25
N PRO A 227 13.59 -1.20 12.14
CA PRO A 227 14.15 -2.10 11.14
C PRO A 227 15.31 -1.44 10.39
N ASP A 228 16.24 -2.25 9.87
CA ASP A 228 17.32 -1.76 9.02
C ASP A 228 16.80 -1.40 7.62
N TYR A 229 15.83 -2.18 7.13
CA TYR A 229 15.21 -1.99 5.82
C TYR A 229 13.70 -2.13 5.89
N VAL A 230 13.00 -1.27 5.14
CA VAL A 230 11.56 -1.40 4.89
C VAL A 230 11.33 -1.45 3.38
N VAL A 231 10.73 -2.53 2.90
CA VAL A 231 10.48 -2.78 1.47
C VAL A 231 9.02 -2.48 1.17
N CYS A 232 8.78 -1.50 0.31
CA CYS A 232 7.45 -1.05 -0.08
C CYS A 232 7.23 -1.22 -1.59
N PRO A 233 6.07 -1.76 -2.01
CA PRO A 233 5.73 -1.81 -3.42
C PRO A 233 5.31 -0.42 -3.90
N VAL A 234 5.68 -0.06 -5.14
CA VAL A 234 5.46 1.29 -5.68
C VAL A 234 4.70 1.24 -7.00
N GLY A 235 3.45 1.68 -6.96
CA GLY A 235 2.74 2.22 -8.12
C GLY A 235 2.89 3.75 -8.13
N GLY A 236 1.93 4.49 -7.56
CA GLY A 236 1.96 5.95 -7.47
C GLY A 236 3.02 6.56 -6.54
N GLY A 237 3.68 5.79 -5.66
CA GLY A 237 4.78 6.27 -4.81
C GLY A 237 4.40 6.65 -3.37
N ILE A 238 3.13 6.63 -3.02
CA ILE A 238 2.64 7.17 -1.74
C ILE A 238 3.02 6.35 -0.51
N VAL A 239 2.99 5.00 -0.62
CA VAL A 239 3.20 4.14 0.56
C VAL A 239 4.63 4.26 1.07
N VAL A 240 5.63 4.26 0.20
CA VAL A 240 7.04 4.39 0.60
C VAL A 240 7.28 5.72 1.31
N SER A 241 6.70 6.81 0.79
CA SER A 241 6.85 8.16 1.36
C SER A 241 6.16 8.31 2.71
N LYS A 242 4.93 7.80 2.85
CA LYS A 242 4.17 7.95 4.10
C LYS A 242 4.62 7.01 5.20
N VAL A 243 5.06 5.79 4.86
CA VAL A 243 5.67 4.88 5.84
C VAL A 243 6.98 5.48 6.36
N TYR A 244 7.83 6.02 5.48
CA TYR A 244 9.04 6.72 5.93
C TYR A 244 8.73 7.93 6.80
N LYS A 245 7.70 8.72 6.45
CA LYS A 245 7.24 9.84 7.27
C LYS A 245 6.87 9.42 8.69
N GLY A 246 6.21 8.28 8.86
CA GLY A 246 5.92 7.73 10.19
C GLY A 246 7.19 7.42 10.99
N TYR A 247 8.23 6.89 10.36
CA TYR A 247 9.52 6.69 11.01
C TYR A 247 10.23 8.01 11.33
N GLU A 248 10.19 9.00 10.44
CA GLU A 248 10.73 10.35 10.72
C GLU A 248 10.07 11.00 11.96
N GLU A 249 8.76 10.85 12.11
CA GLU A 249 8.02 11.38 13.27
C GLU A 249 8.42 10.67 14.58
N MET A 250 8.56 9.34 14.55
CA MET A 250 9.05 8.58 15.70
C MET A 250 10.51 8.89 16.06
N TYR A 251 11.37 9.06 15.05
CA TYR A 251 12.77 9.46 15.25
C TYR A 251 12.88 10.86 15.88
N ALA A 252 12.11 11.82 15.37
CA ALA A 252 12.05 13.18 15.92
C ALA A 252 11.54 13.21 17.37
N LEU A 253 10.64 12.29 17.73
CA LEU A 253 10.17 12.12 19.12
C LEU A 253 11.14 11.31 20.00
N GLY A 254 12.27 10.81 19.46
CA GLY A 254 13.23 9.99 20.19
C GLY A 254 12.70 8.61 20.59
N MET A 255 11.71 8.09 19.84
CA MET A 255 11.14 6.75 20.08
C MET A 255 11.97 5.62 19.44
N ILE A 256 12.69 5.92 18.39
CA ILE A 256 13.61 5.01 17.69
C ILE A 256 14.99 5.69 17.54
N ASP A 257 16.04 4.90 17.44
CA ASP A 257 17.43 5.35 17.43
C ASP A 257 17.99 5.62 16.03
N HIS A 258 17.36 5.08 14.99
CA HIS A 258 17.75 5.31 13.60
C HIS A 258 16.54 5.24 12.66
N LEU A 259 16.73 5.73 11.43
CA LEU A 259 15.75 5.67 10.35
C LEU A 259 16.03 4.46 9.45
N PRO A 260 15.01 3.69 9.03
CA PRO A 260 15.21 2.58 8.11
C PRO A 260 15.60 3.05 6.71
N LYS A 261 16.37 2.23 6.00
CA LYS A 261 16.57 2.38 4.57
C LYS A 261 15.33 1.91 3.82
N MET A 262 14.74 2.80 3.01
CA MET A 262 13.52 2.48 2.25
C MET A 262 13.87 1.84 0.91
N ILE A 263 13.32 0.66 0.67
CA ILE A 263 13.43 -0.02 -0.62
C ILE A 263 12.11 0.15 -1.37
N ALA A 264 12.16 0.83 -2.50
CA ALA A 264 11.04 0.99 -3.41
C ALA A 264 11.09 -0.11 -4.48
N VAL A 265 10.06 -0.95 -4.56
CA VAL A 265 10.03 -2.03 -5.55
C VAL A 265 8.94 -1.80 -6.59
N GLN A 266 9.30 -1.99 -7.87
CA GLN A 266 8.36 -2.04 -9.00
C GLN A 266 8.52 -3.37 -9.76
N ALA A 267 7.52 -3.74 -10.54
CA ALA A 267 7.65 -4.83 -11.48
C ALA A 267 8.51 -4.41 -12.68
N ALA A 268 9.38 -5.28 -13.17
CA ALA A 268 10.29 -4.96 -14.28
C ALA A 268 9.57 -4.55 -15.56
N GLY A 269 8.35 -5.05 -15.77
CA GLY A 269 7.51 -4.66 -16.91
C GLY A 269 6.92 -3.24 -16.83
N CYS A 270 6.98 -2.57 -15.66
CA CYS A 270 6.57 -1.17 -15.47
C CYS A 270 7.34 -0.56 -14.30
N ALA A 271 8.50 0.06 -14.56
CA ALA A 271 9.43 0.51 -13.53
C ALA A 271 9.92 1.97 -13.72
N PRO A 272 9.02 2.96 -13.89
CA PRO A 272 9.42 4.35 -14.14
C PRO A 272 10.21 4.98 -12.99
N LEU A 273 9.91 4.62 -11.73
CA LEU A 273 10.64 5.12 -10.56
C LEU A 273 12.06 4.57 -10.51
N VAL A 274 12.22 3.26 -10.75
CA VAL A 274 13.54 2.60 -10.75
C VAL A 274 14.43 3.22 -11.84
N LYS A 275 13.90 3.37 -13.05
CA LYS A 275 14.63 4.04 -14.15
C LYS A 275 15.09 5.44 -13.76
N ALA A 276 14.20 6.26 -13.18
CA ALA A 276 14.55 7.62 -12.77
C ALA A 276 15.55 7.63 -11.59
N PHE A 277 15.48 6.64 -10.70
CA PHE A 277 16.44 6.49 -9.60
C PHE A 277 17.85 6.19 -10.13
N ASP A 278 17.98 5.21 -11.03
CA ASP A 278 19.24 4.77 -11.63
C ASP A 278 19.88 5.86 -12.50
N GLU A 279 19.06 6.62 -13.22
CA GLU A 279 19.50 7.76 -14.03
C GLU A 279 19.80 9.04 -13.21
N GLY A 280 19.63 9.01 -11.88
CA GLY A 280 19.85 10.17 -11.01
C GLY A 280 18.84 11.31 -11.19
N LYS A 281 17.70 11.05 -11.86
CA LYS A 281 16.64 12.04 -12.12
C LYS A 281 15.85 12.35 -10.84
N THR A 282 15.28 13.54 -10.77
CA THR A 282 14.42 13.98 -9.65
C THR A 282 12.94 13.77 -9.89
N ALA A 283 12.55 13.39 -11.10
CA ALA A 283 11.19 13.11 -11.49
C ALA A 283 11.14 11.88 -12.39
N THR A 284 10.01 11.17 -12.38
CA THR A 284 9.75 10.02 -13.26
C THR A 284 9.24 10.48 -14.62
N GLU A 285 9.52 9.68 -15.65
CA GLU A 285 8.93 9.81 -16.98
C GLU A 285 7.86 8.73 -17.16
N LYS A 286 6.88 8.98 -18.03
CA LYS A 286 5.86 8.00 -18.37
C LYS A 286 6.50 6.74 -18.94
N TRP A 287 6.08 5.57 -18.46
CA TRP A 287 6.48 4.26 -18.97
C TRP A 287 5.61 3.86 -20.14
N GLU A 288 6.21 3.47 -21.25
CA GLU A 288 5.47 3.06 -22.45
C GLU A 288 5.46 1.53 -22.58
N ASN A 289 4.35 1.01 -23.09
CA ASN A 289 4.17 -0.43 -23.39
C ASN A 289 4.49 -1.37 -22.23
N GLY A 290 4.09 -0.99 -21.00
CA GLY A 290 4.29 -1.83 -19.83
C GLY A 290 3.33 -3.03 -19.81
N ASP A 291 3.80 -4.14 -19.21
CA ASP A 291 3.01 -5.33 -18.92
C ASP A 291 3.55 -6.03 -17.67
N THR A 292 2.67 -6.47 -16.77
CA THR A 292 3.05 -7.20 -15.55
C THR A 292 1.85 -7.86 -14.89
N ILE A 293 2.07 -9.01 -14.24
CA ILE A 293 1.07 -9.64 -13.35
C ILE A 293 0.79 -8.82 -12.08
N ALA A 294 1.70 -7.92 -11.70
CA ALA A 294 1.58 -7.09 -10.50
C ALA A 294 0.71 -5.84 -10.75
N PHE A 295 -0.55 -6.06 -11.13
CA PHE A 295 -1.48 -5.00 -11.52
C PHE A 295 -1.59 -3.84 -10.52
N ALA A 296 -1.54 -4.12 -9.21
CA ALA A 296 -1.71 -3.07 -8.17
C ALA A 296 -0.51 -2.09 -8.08
N ILE A 297 0.61 -2.40 -8.76
CA ILE A 297 1.77 -1.50 -8.94
C ILE A 297 2.05 -1.20 -10.42
N PHE A 298 1.15 -1.61 -11.31
CA PHE A 298 1.19 -1.21 -12.71
C PHE A 298 0.70 0.23 -12.84
N ASP A 299 1.63 1.16 -12.75
CA ASP A 299 1.34 2.59 -12.81
C ASP A 299 2.38 3.27 -13.73
N PRO A 300 2.05 3.43 -15.04
CA PRO A 300 2.94 4.04 -16.01
C PRO A 300 3.34 5.48 -15.68
N VAL A 301 2.56 6.16 -14.84
CA VAL A 301 2.86 7.49 -14.31
C VAL A 301 2.91 7.41 -12.79
N THR A 302 4.10 7.50 -12.20
CA THR A 302 4.24 7.53 -10.74
C THR A 302 3.81 8.91 -10.23
N PHE A 303 2.59 9.05 -9.73
CA PHE A 303 1.98 10.33 -9.33
C PHE A 303 2.81 11.11 -8.31
N GLU A 304 3.35 10.42 -7.30
CA GLU A 304 4.21 10.99 -6.26
C GLU A 304 5.71 10.75 -6.53
N GLY A 305 6.11 10.60 -7.80
CA GLY A 305 7.46 10.19 -8.20
C GLY A 305 8.57 11.06 -7.62
N VAL A 306 8.40 12.38 -7.60
CA VAL A 306 9.39 13.32 -7.01
C VAL A 306 9.56 13.05 -5.51
N THR A 307 8.45 12.93 -4.78
CA THR A 307 8.47 12.68 -3.33
C THR A 307 9.04 11.28 -3.01
N ALA A 308 8.69 10.27 -3.79
CA ALA A 308 9.16 8.90 -3.60
C ALA A 308 10.68 8.78 -3.87
N LEU A 309 11.18 9.39 -4.96
CA LEU A 309 12.61 9.43 -5.28
C LEU A 309 13.42 10.13 -4.17
N ASP A 310 12.94 11.28 -3.70
CA ASP A 310 13.55 12.00 -2.58
C ASP A 310 13.58 11.14 -1.31
N THR A 311 12.46 10.51 -0.97
CA THR A 311 12.34 9.61 0.19
C THR A 311 13.36 8.47 0.15
N VAL A 312 13.44 7.75 -0.97
CA VAL A 312 14.36 6.62 -1.12
C VAL A 312 15.81 7.09 -1.00
N ARG A 313 16.18 8.21 -1.62
CA ARG A 313 17.53 8.75 -1.55
C ARG A 313 17.88 9.24 -0.14
N ARG A 314 17.01 10.02 0.50
CA ARG A 314 17.26 10.53 1.87
C ARG A 314 17.40 9.42 2.90
N SER A 315 16.67 8.33 2.72
CA SER A 315 16.77 7.16 3.61
C SER A 315 18.07 6.34 3.40
N GLY A 316 18.87 6.66 2.37
CA GLY A 316 19.99 5.81 1.96
C GLY A 316 19.55 4.46 1.38
N GLY A 317 18.30 4.39 0.93
CA GLY A 317 17.68 3.18 0.36
C GLY A 317 17.96 2.98 -1.14
N ARG A 318 17.13 2.15 -1.77
CA ARG A 318 17.26 1.79 -3.19
C ARG A 318 15.89 1.68 -3.86
N ALA A 319 15.87 1.89 -5.17
CA ALA A 319 14.77 1.46 -6.03
C ALA A 319 15.21 0.21 -6.81
N ILE A 320 14.33 -0.78 -6.93
CA ILE A 320 14.62 -2.06 -7.59
C ILE A 320 13.43 -2.56 -8.41
N ALA A 321 13.70 -3.10 -9.59
CA ALA A 321 12.71 -3.71 -10.46
C ALA A 321 12.82 -5.24 -10.38
N ILE A 322 11.69 -5.93 -10.19
CA ILE A 322 11.62 -7.38 -10.04
C ILE A 322 10.83 -7.98 -11.22
N PRO A 323 11.37 -9.00 -11.90
CA PRO A 323 10.67 -9.73 -12.95
C PRO A 323 9.46 -10.52 -12.42
N ASP A 324 8.44 -10.70 -13.25
CA ASP A 324 7.18 -11.36 -12.86
C ASP A 324 7.35 -12.81 -12.40
N ASP A 325 8.29 -13.56 -12.98
CA ASP A 325 8.62 -14.93 -12.55
C ASP A 325 9.12 -14.96 -11.09
N LYS A 326 9.97 -14.01 -10.69
CA LYS A 326 10.47 -13.88 -9.32
C LYS A 326 9.39 -13.40 -8.34
N ILE A 327 8.49 -12.53 -8.80
CA ILE A 327 7.30 -12.14 -8.02
C ILE A 327 6.44 -13.38 -7.76
N LEU A 328 6.19 -14.20 -8.77
CA LEU A 328 5.37 -15.41 -8.67
C LEU A 328 6.02 -16.47 -7.77
N GLU A 329 7.34 -16.66 -7.85
CA GLU A 329 8.09 -17.54 -6.95
C GLU A 329 7.90 -17.11 -5.48
N ALA A 330 8.12 -15.83 -5.17
CA ALA A 330 7.97 -15.29 -3.82
C ALA A 330 6.53 -15.39 -3.29
N MET A 331 5.55 -15.15 -4.16
CA MET A 331 4.11 -15.26 -3.87
C MET A 331 3.75 -16.69 -3.43
N ARG A 332 4.18 -17.69 -4.21
CA ARG A 332 3.96 -19.12 -3.92
C ARG A 332 4.72 -19.59 -2.68
N ALA A 333 5.97 -19.14 -2.52
CA ALA A 333 6.79 -19.45 -1.34
C ALA A 333 6.15 -18.92 -0.06
N CYS A 334 5.68 -17.67 -0.05
CA CYS A 334 5.00 -17.04 1.08
C CYS A 334 3.72 -17.82 1.46
N ALA A 335 2.88 -18.16 0.49
CA ALA A 335 1.67 -18.93 0.72
C ALA A 335 1.96 -20.32 1.30
N LYS A 336 2.96 -21.03 0.78
CA LYS A 336 3.32 -22.39 1.18
C LYS A 336 4.03 -22.45 2.55
N MET A 337 4.84 -21.44 2.88
CA MET A 337 5.68 -21.46 4.07
C MET A 337 5.07 -20.71 5.25
N GLU A 338 4.39 -19.59 5.00
CA GLU A 338 3.84 -18.72 6.06
C GLU A 338 2.30 -18.69 6.08
N ALA A 339 1.63 -19.44 5.19
CA ALA A 339 0.17 -19.46 5.04
C ALA A 339 -0.45 -18.06 4.79
N VAL A 340 0.33 -17.13 4.26
CA VAL A 340 -0.11 -15.81 3.83
C VAL A 340 -0.22 -15.81 2.31
N ILE A 341 -1.36 -15.39 1.78
CA ILE A 341 -1.61 -15.31 0.33
C ILE A 341 -1.51 -13.83 -0.10
N PRO A 342 -0.31 -13.35 -0.48
CA PRO A 342 -0.14 -11.97 -0.91
C PRO A 342 -0.55 -11.82 -2.39
N GLU A 343 -1.04 -10.64 -2.79
CA GLU A 343 -1.13 -10.30 -4.22
C GLU A 343 0.27 -10.13 -4.84
N PRO A 344 0.41 -10.17 -6.18
CA PRO A 344 1.72 -10.02 -6.84
C PRO A 344 2.48 -8.76 -6.41
N ALA A 345 1.80 -7.62 -6.28
CA ALA A 345 2.41 -6.38 -5.81
C ALA A 345 3.02 -6.50 -4.40
N SER A 346 2.36 -7.21 -3.50
CA SER A 346 2.85 -7.51 -2.15
C SER A 346 4.05 -8.46 -2.20
N ALA A 347 3.97 -9.52 -3.00
CA ALA A 347 5.03 -10.52 -3.15
C ALA A 347 6.31 -9.93 -3.76
N ALA A 348 6.19 -8.88 -4.59
CA ALA A 348 7.34 -8.16 -5.13
C ALA A 348 8.27 -7.64 -4.02
N THR A 349 7.73 -7.30 -2.84
CA THR A 349 8.56 -6.84 -1.70
C THR A 349 9.45 -7.96 -1.15
N ILE A 350 8.93 -9.18 -1.07
CA ILE A 350 9.69 -10.36 -0.65
C ILE A 350 10.78 -10.66 -1.68
N ALA A 351 10.40 -10.70 -2.97
CA ALA A 351 11.35 -10.95 -4.05
C ALA A 351 12.47 -9.90 -4.11
N ALA A 352 12.15 -8.62 -3.83
CA ALA A 352 13.14 -7.54 -3.74
C ALA A 352 14.09 -7.71 -2.54
N ALA A 353 13.57 -8.10 -1.37
CA ALA A 353 14.39 -8.37 -0.19
C ALA A 353 15.36 -9.53 -0.45
N VAL A 354 14.88 -10.61 -1.06
CA VAL A 354 15.69 -11.77 -1.44
C VAL A 354 16.77 -11.38 -2.43
N LYS A 355 16.43 -10.66 -3.50
CA LYS A 355 17.40 -10.21 -4.50
C LYS A 355 18.49 -9.32 -3.90
N LEU A 356 18.11 -8.39 -3.01
CA LEU A 356 19.09 -7.53 -2.33
C LEU A 356 19.95 -8.30 -1.32
N HIS A 357 19.44 -9.37 -0.74
CA HIS A 357 20.23 -10.28 0.09
C HIS A 357 21.24 -11.08 -0.75
N GLU A 358 20.82 -11.65 -1.87
CA GLU A 358 21.70 -12.32 -2.83
C GLU A 358 22.81 -11.40 -3.36
N ASP A 359 22.50 -10.11 -3.55
CA ASP A 359 23.46 -9.10 -4.00
C ASP A 359 24.39 -8.59 -2.86
N GLY A 360 24.24 -9.10 -1.64
CA GLY A 360 25.04 -8.71 -0.48
C GLY A 360 24.74 -7.30 0.07
N VAL A 361 23.61 -6.70 -0.32
CA VAL A 361 23.15 -5.38 0.18
C VAL A 361 22.46 -5.53 1.53
N ILE A 362 21.64 -6.57 1.68
CA ILE A 362 20.97 -6.95 2.92
C ILE A 362 21.72 -8.13 3.53
N GLY A 363 22.20 -7.96 4.75
CA GLY A 363 22.89 -8.99 5.50
C GLY A 363 21.94 -10.02 6.12
N GLU A 364 22.47 -11.20 6.48
CA GLU A 364 21.72 -12.31 7.10
C GLU A 364 20.98 -11.90 8.38
N ASN A 365 21.56 -10.98 9.15
CA ASN A 365 21.05 -10.56 10.46
C ASN A 365 20.30 -9.23 10.43
N ASP A 366 20.22 -8.56 9.27
CA ASP A 366 19.48 -7.30 9.13
C ASP A 366 17.98 -7.52 9.35
N ARG A 367 17.34 -6.60 10.05
CA ARG A 367 15.89 -6.58 10.27
C ARG A 367 15.22 -5.97 9.03
N VAL A 368 14.51 -6.81 8.28
CA VAL A 368 13.87 -6.45 7.02
C VAL A 368 12.35 -6.59 7.14
N VAL A 369 11.62 -5.52 6.89
CA VAL A 369 10.16 -5.52 6.90
C VAL A 369 9.63 -5.37 5.48
N CYS A 370 8.95 -6.39 4.97
CA CYS A 370 8.21 -6.36 3.71
C CYS A 370 6.76 -5.95 3.98
N VAL A 371 6.28 -4.87 3.33
CA VAL A 371 4.88 -4.43 3.46
C VAL A 371 4.01 -5.17 2.45
N LEU A 372 3.22 -6.13 2.92
CA LEU A 372 2.27 -6.88 2.10
C LEU A 372 0.97 -6.09 1.95
N THR A 373 0.86 -5.31 0.90
CA THR A 373 -0.16 -4.27 0.71
C THR A 373 -1.56 -4.77 0.40
N GLY A 374 -1.70 -5.99 -0.12
CA GLY A 374 -3.01 -6.53 -0.50
C GLY A 374 -3.06 -8.05 -0.57
N SER A 375 -4.28 -8.57 -0.44
CA SER A 375 -4.59 -9.99 -0.44
C SER A 375 -4.60 -10.57 -1.86
N GLY A 376 -3.95 -11.71 -2.05
CA GLY A 376 -3.94 -12.50 -3.28
C GLY A 376 -5.17 -13.38 -3.47
N LEU A 377 -6.17 -13.30 -2.60
CA LEU A 377 -7.42 -14.08 -2.76
C LEU A 377 -8.20 -13.73 -4.03
N ARG A 378 -7.91 -12.58 -4.64
CA ARG A 378 -8.45 -12.19 -5.96
C ARG A 378 -7.65 -12.74 -7.13
N ASP A 379 -6.46 -13.27 -6.87
CA ASP A 379 -5.47 -13.71 -7.86
C ASP A 379 -5.16 -15.20 -7.72
N LEU A 380 -6.07 -16.01 -7.16
CA LEU A 380 -5.87 -17.43 -6.87
C LEU A 380 -5.45 -18.27 -8.09
N LYS A 381 -5.84 -17.84 -9.29
CA LYS A 381 -5.40 -18.45 -10.56
C LYS A 381 -3.87 -18.45 -10.73
N LEU A 382 -3.14 -17.52 -10.09
CA LEU A 382 -1.68 -17.44 -10.15
C LEU A 382 -0.99 -18.44 -9.20
N PHE A 383 -1.71 -18.95 -8.20
CA PHE A 383 -1.17 -19.93 -7.25
C PHE A 383 -1.33 -21.38 -7.74
N ASN A 384 -2.38 -21.63 -8.50
CA ASN A 384 -2.83 -22.97 -8.84
C ASN A 384 -2.68 -23.24 -10.33
N ASP A 385 -2.36 -24.52 -10.65
CA ASP A 385 -2.52 -25.04 -11.99
C ASP A 385 -3.98 -25.47 -12.17
N GLU A 386 -4.69 -24.80 -13.06
CA GLU A 386 -6.11 -25.14 -13.37
C GLU A 386 -6.26 -26.57 -13.95
N ASN A 387 -5.16 -27.12 -14.47
CA ASN A 387 -5.10 -28.48 -15.01
C ASN A 387 -4.51 -29.49 -14.02
N ALA A 388 -4.37 -29.14 -12.73
CA ALA A 388 -3.85 -30.04 -11.73
C ALA A 388 -4.73 -31.30 -11.66
N ASP A 389 -4.13 -32.48 -11.84
CA ASP A 389 -4.81 -33.77 -11.69
C ASP A 389 -5.12 -34.02 -10.21
N ILE A 390 -6.37 -33.81 -9.83
CA ILE A 390 -6.86 -34.05 -8.47
C ILE A 390 -7.37 -35.50 -8.39
N PRO A 391 -6.66 -36.40 -7.66
CA PRO A 391 -7.07 -37.79 -7.55
C PRO A 391 -8.46 -37.93 -6.91
N SER A 392 -9.32 -38.77 -7.51
CA SER A 392 -10.63 -39.08 -7.00
C SER A 392 -10.62 -40.47 -6.36
N VAL A 393 -11.14 -40.58 -5.12
CA VAL A 393 -11.17 -41.84 -4.35
C VAL A 393 -12.54 -42.06 -3.81
N GLN A 394 -13.05 -43.32 -3.93
CA GLN A 394 -14.34 -43.70 -3.36
C GLN A 394 -14.25 -43.89 -1.83
N PRO A 395 -15.27 -43.52 -1.06
CA PRO A 395 -15.31 -43.79 0.38
C PRO A 395 -15.11 -45.28 0.68
N GLY A 396 -14.15 -45.59 1.57
CA GLY A 396 -13.82 -46.96 1.95
C GLY A 396 -12.72 -47.65 1.09
N ASP A 397 -12.36 -47.12 -0.05
CA ASP A 397 -11.24 -47.63 -0.86
C ASP A 397 -9.88 -47.10 -0.36
N MET A 398 -9.32 -47.79 0.65
CA MET A 398 -8.07 -47.43 1.30
C MET A 398 -6.85 -47.60 0.39
N ASP A 399 -6.91 -48.47 -0.62
CA ASP A 399 -5.77 -48.68 -1.53
C ASP A 399 -5.70 -47.56 -2.55
N SER A 400 -6.80 -47.06 -3.08
CA SER A 400 -6.88 -45.88 -3.91
C SER A 400 -6.49 -44.61 -3.13
N LEU A 401 -6.91 -44.49 -1.85
CA LEU A 401 -6.50 -43.38 -0.98
C LEU A 401 -4.97 -43.35 -0.77
N LYS A 402 -4.35 -44.51 -0.50
CA LYS A 402 -2.88 -44.59 -0.38
C LYS A 402 -2.18 -44.17 -1.66
N LYS A 403 -2.68 -44.58 -2.83
CA LYS A 403 -2.11 -44.15 -4.12
C LYS A 403 -2.24 -42.63 -4.31
N ALA A 404 -3.39 -42.06 -3.99
CA ALA A 404 -3.62 -40.62 -4.05
C ALA A 404 -2.68 -39.84 -3.12
N VAL A 405 -2.49 -40.28 -1.87
CA VAL A 405 -1.54 -39.67 -0.93
C VAL A 405 -0.11 -39.75 -1.46
N ASN A 406 0.32 -40.89 -1.97
CA ASN A 406 1.66 -41.08 -2.54
C ASN A 406 1.90 -40.23 -3.81
N HIS A 407 0.84 -39.85 -4.52
CA HIS A 407 0.95 -38.92 -5.66
C HIS A 407 1.49 -37.55 -5.23
N TYR A 408 1.11 -37.05 -4.04
CA TYR A 408 1.57 -35.75 -3.50
C TYR A 408 2.87 -35.81 -2.69
N GLN A 409 3.40 -37.01 -2.42
CA GLN A 409 4.65 -37.19 -1.67
C GLN A 409 5.90 -37.26 -2.55
N LYS A 410 5.73 -37.16 -3.86
CA LYS A 410 6.83 -37.10 -4.84
C LYS A 410 7.26 -35.65 -5.09
#